data_12b0327d6c414bd4ad4bdde2afe2bafe
#
_entry.id   12b0327d6c414bd4ad4bdde2afe2bafe
#
_cell.length_a   1.000
_cell.length_b   1.000
_cell.length_c   1.000
_cell.angle_alpha   90.00
_cell.angle_beta   90.00
_cell.angle_gamma   90.00
#
_symmetry.space_group_name_H-M   'P 1'
#
loop_
_entity.id
_entity.type
_entity.pdbx_description
1 polymer ?
#
loop_
_entity_poly.entity_id
_entity_poly.type
_entity_poly.pdbx_seq_one_letter_code
_entity_poly.pdbx_strand_id
1 'polypeptide(L)'
;MTSNSKSGQTAPVSQNVIPLWTQPDLPIGSRGVCPQNGTESSSFQNPETEKSTSTSGTPSVSLSLAEIQIGAMVGIQRQIREIGKSEDRKKILEVYMRRHNDPSSEGLWSNAVEGALGELAVSKHLNQYHTGMTSHWGTDVGRNIEVRTRRKSNYQLFIKSTDKDMHFYVLVTGSFGEYILQGFMPSSYAFTRNDWFHDNNGTTNRAFWIPNHELKPISELMET
;
A
#
# COMPACT_ATOMS: atom_id res chain seq x y z
N MET A 1 -15.36 61.66 -26.91
CA MET A 1 -16.07 60.71 -27.78
C MET A 1 -15.08 60.20 -28.81
N THR A 2 -14.45 59.09 -28.60
CA THR A 2 -13.83 58.24 -29.63
C THR A 2 -13.37 56.96 -28.95
N SER A 3 -14.09 55.90 -29.20
CA SER A 3 -13.83 54.54 -28.80
C SER A 3 -12.75 53.93 -29.69
N ASN A 4 -11.67 53.41 -29.09
CA ASN A 4 -10.65 52.62 -29.79
C ASN A 4 -10.76 51.16 -29.30
N SER A 5 -11.39 50.33 -30.11
CA SER A 5 -11.39 48.86 -29.99
C SER A 5 -10.09 48.29 -30.60
N LYS A 6 -9.22 47.68 -29.77
CA LYS A 6 -8.10 46.88 -30.27
C LYS A 6 -8.52 45.41 -30.28
N SER A 7 -8.71 44.87 -31.46
CA SER A 7 -8.82 43.43 -31.72
C SER A 7 -7.48 42.75 -31.54
N GLY A 8 -7.37 41.87 -30.52
CA GLY A 8 -6.20 41.01 -30.34
C GLY A 8 -6.33 39.76 -31.20
N GLN A 9 -5.49 39.60 -32.21
CA GLN A 9 -5.29 38.36 -32.93
C GLN A 9 -4.45 37.39 -32.09
N THR A 10 -5.03 36.25 -31.74
CA THR A 10 -4.31 35.13 -31.14
C THR A 10 -3.68 34.29 -32.26
N ALA A 11 -2.38 34.15 -32.25
CA ALA A 11 -1.64 33.25 -33.12
C ALA A 11 -1.89 31.76 -32.78
N PRO A 12 -1.93 30.85 -33.74
CA PRO A 12 -2.15 29.44 -33.49
C PRO A 12 -0.90 28.80 -32.84
N VAL A 13 -1.13 28.13 -31.72
CA VAL A 13 -0.09 27.30 -31.04
C VAL A 13 0.11 26.04 -31.88
N SER A 14 1.29 25.92 -32.50
CA SER A 14 1.74 24.72 -33.19
C SER A 14 1.96 23.59 -32.16
N GLN A 15 1.10 22.59 -32.20
CA GLN A 15 1.26 21.35 -31.44
C GLN A 15 2.28 20.45 -32.15
N ASN A 16 3.53 20.50 -31.70
CA ASN A 16 4.52 19.48 -32.04
C ASN A 16 4.19 18.21 -31.24
N VAL A 17 3.40 17.32 -31.84
CA VAL A 17 3.20 15.96 -31.34
C VAL A 17 4.45 15.16 -31.68
N ILE A 18 5.31 14.92 -30.70
CA ILE A 18 6.41 13.96 -30.81
C ILE A 18 5.81 12.57 -30.70
N PRO A 19 5.95 11.69 -31.71
CA PRO A 19 5.47 10.32 -31.58
C PRO A 19 6.30 9.59 -30.53
N LEU A 20 5.65 9.14 -29.45
CA LEU A 20 6.19 8.23 -28.46
C LEU A 20 6.34 6.86 -29.14
N TRP A 21 7.52 6.28 -29.15
CA TRP A 21 7.92 4.96 -29.64
C TRP A 21 8.66 4.94 -30.99
N THR A 22 9.88 5.44 -30.99
CA THR A 22 10.94 4.84 -31.81
C THR A 22 11.79 3.98 -30.88
N GLN A 23 11.53 2.68 -30.86
CA GLN A 23 12.44 1.73 -30.21
C GLN A 23 13.70 1.62 -31.08
N PRO A 24 14.91 1.67 -30.50
CA PRO A 24 16.10 1.27 -31.22
C PRO A 24 16.05 -0.22 -31.49
N ASP A 25 16.27 -0.60 -32.75
CA ASP A 25 16.39 -1.99 -33.20
C ASP A 25 17.48 -2.70 -32.39
N LEU A 26 17.10 -3.64 -31.55
CA LEU A 26 18.01 -4.55 -30.88
C LEU A 26 18.49 -5.59 -31.91
N PRO A 27 19.80 -5.86 -32.01
CA PRO A 27 20.33 -6.86 -32.96
C PRO A 27 19.79 -8.25 -32.61
N ILE A 28 19.21 -8.90 -33.60
CA ILE A 28 18.73 -10.29 -33.51
C ILE A 28 19.97 -11.20 -33.35
N GLY A 29 20.26 -11.57 -32.10
CA GLY A 29 21.29 -12.53 -31.75
C GLY A 29 20.91 -13.92 -32.24
N SER A 30 21.85 -14.58 -32.95
CA SER A 30 21.86 -15.89 -33.52
C SER A 30 21.25 -16.96 -32.61
N ARG A 31 20.41 -17.80 -33.24
CA ARG A 31 19.79 -19.01 -32.66
C ARG A 31 20.88 -19.94 -32.12
N GLY A 32 20.98 -20.04 -30.80
CA GLY A 32 21.70 -21.12 -30.14
C GLY A 32 20.89 -22.41 -30.21
N VAL A 33 21.50 -23.44 -30.80
CA VAL A 33 20.97 -24.80 -30.86
C VAL A 33 20.89 -25.36 -29.45
N CYS A 34 19.67 -25.77 -29.04
CA CYS A 34 19.47 -26.57 -27.82
C CYS A 34 20.00 -27.97 -28.01
N PRO A 35 20.86 -28.50 -27.15
CA PRO A 35 21.16 -29.94 -27.15
C PRO A 35 19.99 -30.67 -26.48
N GLN A 36 19.42 -31.63 -27.23
CA GLN A 36 18.52 -32.63 -26.69
C GLN A 36 19.36 -33.69 -25.98
N ASN A 37 19.18 -33.85 -24.68
CA ASN A 37 19.52 -35.10 -24.01
C ASN A 37 18.80 -35.24 -22.66
N GLY A 38 18.21 -36.42 -22.45
CA GLY A 38 17.97 -37.00 -21.14
C GLY A 38 16.54 -36.94 -20.64
N THR A 39 15.78 -37.98 -21.02
CA THR A 39 14.62 -38.48 -20.29
C THR A 39 15.02 -38.88 -18.87
N GLU A 40 14.72 -38.06 -17.88
CA GLU A 40 14.58 -38.49 -16.50
C GLU A 40 13.17 -38.20 -16.02
N SER A 41 12.42 -39.26 -15.81
CA SER A 41 11.12 -39.27 -15.16
C SER A 41 11.32 -38.98 -13.67
N SER A 42 11.21 -37.72 -13.28
CA SER A 42 11.09 -37.36 -11.86
C SER A 42 9.61 -37.38 -11.47
N SER A 43 9.28 -38.36 -10.62
CA SER A 43 8.02 -38.46 -9.89
C SER A 43 7.76 -37.15 -9.15
N PHE A 44 6.69 -36.47 -9.55
CA PHE A 44 6.13 -35.38 -8.77
C PHE A 44 5.62 -35.93 -7.44
N GLN A 45 6.41 -35.82 -6.39
CA GLN A 45 5.92 -35.93 -5.03
C GLN A 45 5.14 -34.68 -4.68
N ASN A 46 3.85 -34.85 -4.40
CA ASN A 46 3.04 -33.81 -3.80
C ASN A 46 3.72 -33.35 -2.50
N PRO A 47 3.90 -32.03 -2.28
CA PRO A 47 4.31 -31.56 -0.98
C PRO A 47 3.18 -31.86 0.01
N GLU A 48 3.46 -32.74 0.96
CA GLU A 48 2.63 -33.02 2.10
C GLU A 48 2.31 -31.68 2.79
N THR A 49 1.03 -31.50 3.09
CA THR A 49 0.49 -30.39 3.85
C THR A 49 1.16 -30.43 5.24
N GLU A 50 2.21 -29.65 5.41
CA GLU A 50 2.81 -29.45 6.71
C GLU A 50 1.76 -28.82 7.65
N LYS A 51 1.26 -29.62 8.55
CA LYS A 51 0.48 -29.20 9.72
C LYS A 51 1.35 -28.23 10.51
N SER A 52 1.08 -26.93 10.38
CA SER A 52 1.70 -25.89 11.18
C SER A 52 1.38 -26.14 12.65
N THR A 53 2.35 -26.65 13.38
CA THR A 53 2.40 -26.62 14.84
C THR A 53 2.34 -25.14 15.25
N SER A 54 1.32 -24.77 15.99
CA SER A 54 1.12 -23.44 16.57
C SER A 54 2.22 -23.13 17.58
N THR A 55 3.33 -22.64 17.10
CA THR A 55 4.29 -21.90 17.92
C THR A 55 3.70 -20.51 18.14
N SER A 56 3.68 -20.04 19.38
CA SER A 56 3.18 -18.73 19.85
C SER A 56 4.02 -17.54 19.32
N GLY A 57 4.40 -17.56 18.05
CA GLY A 57 5.17 -16.52 17.38
C GLY A 57 4.27 -15.61 16.57
N THR A 58 4.66 -14.35 16.45
CA THR A 58 4.01 -13.37 15.57
C THR A 58 4.01 -13.90 14.12
N PRO A 59 2.84 -14.01 13.45
CA PRO A 59 2.76 -14.60 12.12
C PRO A 59 3.55 -13.82 11.08
N SER A 60 4.25 -14.51 10.19
CA SER A 60 4.90 -13.95 9.01
C SER A 60 4.17 -14.39 7.74
N VAL A 61 4.12 -13.51 6.75
CA VAL A 61 3.46 -13.75 5.47
C VAL A 61 4.37 -13.34 4.34
N SER A 62 4.66 -14.28 3.45
CA SER A 62 5.35 -14.03 2.19
C SER A 62 4.33 -14.00 1.04
N LEU A 63 4.39 -12.95 0.22
CA LEU A 63 3.58 -12.81 -0.98
C LEU A 63 4.32 -13.39 -2.18
N SER A 64 3.61 -14.13 -3.02
CA SER A 64 4.12 -14.57 -4.31
C SER A 64 4.29 -13.38 -5.28
N LEU A 65 5.06 -13.56 -6.36
CA LEU A 65 5.23 -12.52 -7.38
C LEU A 65 3.90 -12.05 -7.98
N ALA A 66 2.94 -12.95 -8.18
CA ALA A 66 1.62 -12.60 -8.68
C ALA A 66 0.84 -11.73 -7.67
N GLU A 67 0.90 -12.06 -6.38
CA GLU A 67 0.27 -11.26 -5.32
C GLU A 67 0.94 -9.89 -5.19
N ILE A 68 2.27 -9.81 -5.28
CA ILE A 68 3.01 -8.54 -5.29
C ILE A 68 2.56 -7.69 -6.48
N GLN A 69 2.42 -8.27 -7.65
CA GLN A 69 1.95 -7.55 -8.84
C GLN A 69 0.54 -6.98 -8.65
N ILE A 70 -0.38 -7.78 -8.10
CA ILE A 70 -1.75 -7.33 -7.81
C ILE A 70 -1.76 -6.18 -6.81
N GLY A 71 -1.07 -6.34 -5.67
CA GLY A 71 -1.00 -5.30 -4.65
C GLY A 71 -0.34 -4.01 -5.15
N ALA A 72 0.74 -4.13 -5.94
CA ALA A 72 1.40 -2.98 -6.54
C ALA A 72 0.47 -2.20 -7.48
N MET A 73 -0.33 -2.89 -8.31
CA MET A 73 -1.32 -2.25 -9.18
C MET A 73 -2.36 -1.46 -8.37
N VAL A 74 -2.85 -2.01 -7.26
CA VAL A 74 -3.79 -1.31 -6.37
C VAL A 74 -3.14 -0.05 -5.79
N GLY A 75 -1.92 -0.15 -5.28
CA GLY A 75 -1.17 0.99 -4.73
C GLY A 75 -0.94 2.09 -5.77
N ILE A 76 -0.54 1.73 -6.99
CA ILE A 76 -0.35 2.67 -8.10
C ILE A 76 -1.66 3.36 -8.46
N GLN A 77 -2.78 2.63 -8.57
CA GLN A 77 -4.09 3.20 -8.88
C GLN A 77 -4.55 4.20 -7.80
N ARG A 78 -4.32 3.88 -6.52
CA ARG A 78 -4.59 4.81 -5.40
C ARG A 78 -3.81 6.11 -5.57
N GLN A 79 -2.52 6.02 -5.87
CA GLN A 79 -1.67 7.20 -6.04
C GLN A 79 -2.08 8.03 -7.25
N ILE A 80 -2.38 7.41 -8.39
CA ILE A 80 -2.89 8.11 -9.59
C ILE A 80 -4.18 8.86 -9.26
N ARG A 81 -5.09 8.23 -8.53
CA ARG A 81 -6.35 8.85 -8.13
C ARG A 81 -6.14 10.06 -7.21
N GLU A 82 -5.23 9.97 -6.22
CA GLU A 82 -4.92 11.10 -5.35
C GLU A 82 -4.31 12.28 -6.13
N ILE A 83 -3.41 12.00 -7.07
CA ILE A 83 -2.85 13.02 -7.97
C ILE A 83 -3.94 13.65 -8.83
N GLY A 84 -4.93 12.85 -9.28
CA GLY A 84 -6.02 13.33 -10.13
C GLY A 84 -7.06 14.21 -9.42
N LYS A 85 -7.15 14.14 -8.09
CA LYS A 85 -8.09 14.96 -7.29
C LYS A 85 -7.66 16.41 -7.13
N SER A 86 -6.40 16.74 -7.35
CA SER A 86 -5.88 18.08 -7.15
C SER A 86 -5.57 18.75 -8.48
N GLU A 87 -6.08 19.94 -8.67
CA GLU A 87 -5.72 20.83 -9.77
C GLU A 87 -4.26 21.28 -9.67
N ASP A 88 -3.72 21.33 -8.44
CA ASP A 88 -2.33 21.70 -8.16
C ASP A 88 -1.51 20.51 -7.64
N ARG A 89 -0.90 19.79 -8.59
CA ARG A 89 -0.04 18.63 -8.29
C ARG A 89 1.18 18.99 -7.45
N LYS A 90 1.71 20.22 -7.59
CA LYS A 90 2.84 20.69 -6.80
C LYS A 90 2.47 20.81 -5.32
N LYS A 91 1.27 21.28 -5.03
CA LYS A 91 0.76 21.41 -3.67
C LYS A 91 0.63 20.06 -2.97
N ILE A 92 0.20 19.01 -3.68
CA ILE A 92 0.18 17.65 -3.13
C ILE A 92 1.59 17.22 -2.71
N LEU A 93 2.55 17.40 -3.61
CA LEU A 93 3.94 17.02 -3.33
C LEU A 93 4.51 17.81 -2.15
N GLU A 94 4.30 19.12 -2.09
CA GLU A 94 4.74 19.96 -0.97
C GLU A 94 4.14 19.53 0.38
N VAL A 95 2.84 19.21 0.41
CA VAL A 95 2.17 18.72 1.60
C VAL A 95 2.73 17.37 2.04
N TYR A 96 2.98 16.49 1.09
CA TYR A 96 3.59 15.19 1.35
C TYR A 96 5.00 15.32 1.91
N MET A 97 5.87 16.06 1.25
CA MET A 97 7.26 16.29 1.67
C MET A 97 7.31 16.85 3.10
N ARG A 98 6.43 17.81 3.42
CA ARG A 98 6.33 18.38 4.77
C ARG A 98 5.88 17.36 5.83
N ARG A 99 4.93 16.47 5.49
CA ARG A 99 4.39 15.47 6.44
C ARG A 99 5.36 14.35 6.74
N HIS A 100 6.14 13.95 5.76
CA HIS A 100 6.98 12.75 5.85
C HIS A 100 8.47 13.06 5.98
N ASN A 101 8.83 14.36 5.94
CA ASN A 101 10.22 14.81 5.90
C ASN A 101 11.03 14.08 4.80
N ASP A 102 10.35 13.80 3.68
CA ASP A 102 10.90 13.08 2.53
C ASP A 102 10.88 14.02 1.33
N PRO A 103 12.05 14.45 0.83
CA PRO A 103 12.16 15.38 -0.29
C PRO A 103 11.81 14.75 -1.64
N SER A 104 11.57 13.43 -1.69
CA SER A 104 11.35 12.72 -2.94
C SER A 104 9.88 12.38 -3.17
N SER A 105 9.45 12.46 -4.43
CA SER A 105 8.16 11.94 -4.85
C SER A 105 8.11 10.40 -4.83
N GLU A 106 9.26 9.74 -4.72
CA GLU A 106 9.39 8.29 -4.68
C GLU A 106 8.70 7.69 -3.45
N GLY A 107 8.79 8.37 -2.29
CA GLY A 107 8.13 7.96 -1.08
C GLY A 107 6.60 7.89 -1.21
N LEU A 108 5.98 8.75 -2.05
CA LEU A 108 4.54 8.71 -2.32
C LEU A 108 4.12 7.38 -2.94
N TRP A 109 4.83 6.99 -4.00
CA TRP A 109 4.54 5.75 -4.72
C TRP A 109 4.84 4.53 -3.85
N SER A 110 6.02 4.54 -3.22
CA SER A 110 6.45 3.46 -2.34
C SER A 110 5.48 3.23 -1.19
N ASN A 111 5.00 4.28 -0.52
CA ASN A 111 4.06 4.14 0.58
C ASN A 111 2.69 3.62 0.12
N ALA A 112 2.22 4.03 -1.06
CA ALA A 112 0.95 3.56 -1.62
C ALA A 112 1.04 2.07 -2.00
N VAL A 113 2.15 1.65 -2.60
CA VAL A 113 2.40 0.25 -2.97
C VAL A 113 2.56 -0.63 -1.72
N GLU A 114 3.44 -0.25 -0.79
CA GLU A 114 3.67 -1.02 0.43
C GLU A 114 2.41 -1.11 1.31
N GLY A 115 1.59 -0.05 1.34
CA GLY A 115 0.29 -0.09 2.01
C GLY A 115 -0.60 -1.18 1.44
N ALA A 116 -0.78 -1.22 0.12
CA ALA A 116 -1.61 -2.21 -0.55
C ALA A 116 -1.06 -3.65 -0.42
N LEU A 117 0.27 -3.81 -0.43
CA LEU A 117 0.89 -5.11 -0.20
C LEU A 117 0.68 -5.62 1.23
N GLY A 118 0.77 -4.73 2.24
CA GLY A 118 0.47 -5.09 3.62
C GLY A 118 -0.99 -5.49 3.83
N GLU A 119 -1.94 -4.80 3.17
CA GLU A 119 -3.36 -5.19 3.18
C GLU A 119 -3.56 -6.59 2.56
N LEU A 120 -2.86 -6.86 1.45
CA LEU A 120 -2.92 -8.17 0.81
C LEU A 120 -2.33 -9.28 1.69
N ALA A 121 -1.27 -8.99 2.45
CA ALA A 121 -0.70 -9.93 3.42
C ALA A 121 -1.69 -10.27 4.54
N VAL A 122 -2.40 -9.27 5.09
CA VAL A 122 -3.47 -9.50 6.08
C VAL A 122 -4.61 -10.33 5.48
N SER A 123 -5.06 -9.95 4.29
CA SER A 123 -6.11 -10.65 3.55
C SER A 123 -5.76 -12.14 3.34
N LYS A 124 -4.52 -12.41 2.91
CA LYS A 124 -4.00 -13.77 2.72
C LYS A 124 -3.99 -14.57 4.03
N HIS A 125 -3.47 -13.98 5.11
CA HIS A 125 -3.39 -14.66 6.40
C HIS A 125 -4.75 -14.99 7.00
N LEU A 126 -5.68 -14.04 6.94
CA LEU A 126 -7.03 -14.21 7.47
C LEU A 126 -7.95 -14.99 6.52
N ASN A 127 -7.48 -15.35 5.34
CA ASN A 127 -8.30 -15.93 4.27
C ASN A 127 -9.57 -15.10 3.98
N GLN A 128 -9.41 -13.78 4.01
CA GLN A 128 -10.49 -12.82 3.75
C GLN A 128 -10.25 -12.07 2.45
N TYR A 129 -11.33 -11.53 1.90
CA TYR A 129 -11.25 -10.80 0.64
C TYR A 129 -10.50 -9.47 0.81
N HIS A 130 -9.46 -9.26 -0.02
CA HIS A 130 -8.81 -7.97 -0.19
C HIS A 130 -9.71 -7.09 -1.05
N THR A 131 -10.16 -5.97 -0.51
CA THR A 131 -11.14 -5.14 -1.21
C THR A 131 -10.56 -4.43 -2.44
N GLY A 132 -9.24 -4.23 -2.48
CA GLY A 132 -8.57 -3.47 -3.55
C GLY A 132 -9.10 -2.04 -3.68
N MET A 133 -9.79 -1.54 -2.66
CA MET A 133 -10.42 -0.23 -2.71
C MET A 133 -9.40 0.88 -2.92
N THR A 134 -9.68 1.73 -3.87
CA THR A 134 -8.88 2.92 -4.16
C THR A 134 -9.48 4.19 -3.54
N SER A 135 -10.56 4.05 -2.75
CA SER A 135 -11.25 5.17 -2.10
C SER A 135 -11.23 5.02 -0.58
N HIS A 136 -11.33 6.14 0.13
CA HIS A 136 -11.39 6.17 1.61
C HIS A 136 -12.70 5.64 2.22
N TRP A 137 -13.68 5.25 1.39
CA TRP A 137 -15.00 4.84 1.85
C TRP A 137 -15.12 3.36 2.18
N GLY A 138 -14.18 2.54 1.70
CA GLY A 138 -14.13 1.10 1.96
C GLY A 138 -13.26 0.74 3.15
N THR A 139 -13.24 -0.54 3.51
CA THR A 139 -12.28 -1.17 4.41
C THR A 139 -11.16 -1.78 3.58
N ASP A 140 -10.00 -1.98 4.18
CA ASP A 140 -8.85 -2.57 3.48
C ASP A 140 -9.04 -4.07 3.27
N VAL A 141 -9.55 -4.78 4.29
CA VAL A 141 -9.77 -6.23 4.26
C VAL A 141 -11.14 -6.57 4.87
N GLY A 142 -11.87 -7.42 4.20
CA GLY A 142 -13.17 -7.87 4.67
C GLY A 142 -14.17 -6.72 4.90
N ARG A 143 -14.88 -6.74 6.02
CA ARG A 143 -15.95 -5.76 6.32
C ARG A 143 -15.52 -4.60 7.22
N ASN A 144 -14.55 -4.81 8.12
CA ASN A 144 -14.23 -3.89 9.20
C ASN A 144 -12.75 -3.91 9.61
N ILE A 145 -11.85 -4.38 8.75
CA ILE A 145 -10.42 -4.42 9.02
C ILE A 145 -9.71 -3.32 8.24
N GLU A 146 -8.98 -2.49 8.96
CA GLU A 146 -8.09 -1.45 8.45
C GLU A 146 -6.65 -1.84 8.72
N VAL A 147 -5.75 -1.62 7.79
CA VAL A 147 -4.34 -2.04 7.88
C VAL A 147 -3.42 -0.83 7.96
N ARG A 148 -2.45 -0.90 8.83
CA ARG A 148 -1.39 0.11 8.98
C ARG A 148 -0.04 -0.56 8.72
N THR A 149 0.47 -0.41 7.50
CA THR A 149 1.76 -0.98 7.08
C THR A 149 2.91 -0.06 7.48
N ARG A 150 3.94 -0.63 8.06
CA ARG A 150 5.17 0.05 8.50
C ARG A 150 6.40 -0.74 8.07
N ARG A 151 7.50 -0.07 7.73
CA ARG A 151 8.73 -0.74 7.30
C ARG A 151 9.51 -1.37 8.44
N LYS A 152 9.47 -0.77 9.64
CA LYS A 152 10.27 -1.20 10.80
C LYS A 152 9.39 -1.79 11.88
N SER A 153 9.85 -2.84 12.52
CA SER A 153 9.15 -3.57 13.59
C SER A 153 8.95 -2.77 14.88
N ASN A 154 9.76 -1.73 15.09
CA ASN A 154 9.65 -0.88 16.28
C ASN A 154 8.61 0.26 16.15
N TYR A 155 7.93 0.37 15.01
CA TYR A 155 6.85 1.33 14.87
C TYR A 155 5.60 0.83 15.59
N GLN A 156 4.91 1.78 16.22
CA GLN A 156 3.64 1.54 16.90
C GLN A 156 2.46 1.62 15.92
N LEU A 157 1.40 0.91 16.26
CA LEU A 157 0.10 1.10 15.61
C LEU A 157 -0.44 2.48 15.96
N PHE A 158 -0.91 3.23 14.97
CA PHE A 158 -1.62 4.47 15.21
C PHE A 158 -3.03 4.41 14.62
N ILE A 159 -3.99 4.98 15.37
CA ILE A 159 -5.38 5.15 14.97
C ILE A 159 -5.69 6.63 15.13
N LYS A 160 -6.08 7.30 14.03
CA LYS A 160 -6.43 8.71 14.08
C LYS A 160 -7.75 8.90 14.82
N SER A 161 -7.92 10.02 15.50
CA SER A 161 -9.18 10.36 16.17
C SER A 161 -10.36 10.53 15.20
N THR A 162 -10.07 10.67 13.91
CA THR A 162 -11.06 10.75 12.81
C THR A 162 -11.25 9.45 12.07
N ASP A 163 -10.54 8.41 12.46
CA ASP A 163 -10.69 7.09 11.84
C ASP A 163 -12.02 6.45 12.28
N LYS A 164 -12.42 5.41 11.56
CA LYS A 164 -13.73 4.77 11.78
C LYS A 164 -13.77 4.07 13.12
N ASP A 165 -14.83 4.31 13.86
CA ASP A 165 -15.18 3.53 15.04
C ASP A 165 -15.68 2.12 14.63
N MET A 166 -15.64 1.18 15.56
CA MET A 166 -16.07 -0.22 15.37
C MET A 166 -15.24 -1.01 14.33
N HIS A 167 -14.03 -0.52 13.96
CA HIS A 167 -13.12 -1.23 13.10
C HIS A 167 -11.95 -1.84 13.87
N PHE A 168 -11.36 -2.89 13.32
CA PHE A 168 -10.13 -3.50 13.79
C PHE A 168 -8.95 -2.94 13.00
N TYR A 169 -7.97 -2.40 13.69
CA TYR A 169 -6.77 -1.85 13.07
C TYR A 169 -5.61 -2.81 13.26
N VAL A 170 -5.08 -3.32 12.16
CA VAL A 170 -3.97 -4.31 12.15
C VAL A 170 -2.66 -3.59 11.87
N LEU A 171 -1.64 -3.84 12.71
CA LEU A 171 -0.27 -3.41 12.45
C LEU A 171 0.48 -4.48 11.67
N VAL A 172 0.96 -4.10 10.51
CA VAL A 172 1.83 -4.93 9.66
C VAL A 172 3.18 -4.26 9.52
N THR A 173 4.25 -5.02 9.69
CA THR A 173 5.61 -4.52 9.49
C THR A 173 6.34 -5.36 8.46
N GLY A 174 7.16 -4.71 7.64
CA GLY A 174 7.89 -5.37 6.56
C GLY A 174 7.85 -4.57 5.26
N SER A 175 8.34 -5.18 4.19
CA SER A 175 8.39 -4.60 2.84
C SER A 175 8.70 -5.67 1.80
N PHE A 176 8.57 -5.32 0.52
CA PHE A 176 8.94 -6.18 -0.62
C PHE A 176 8.27 -7.57 -0.63
N GLY A 177 7.04 -7.66 -0.12
CA GLY A 177 6.31 -8.91 -0.09
C GLY A 177 6.55 -9.78 1.14
N GLU A 178 7.44 -9.38 2.05
CA GLU A 178 7.73 -10.07 3.31
C GLU A 178 7.19 -9.26 4.48
N TYR A 179 6.20 -9.80 5.18
CA TYR A 179 5.46 -9.06 6.22
C TYR A 179 5.32 -9.87 7.50
N ILE A 180 5.32 -9.15 8.62
CA ILE A 180 5.01 -9.68 9.95
C ILE A 180 3.76 -8.99 10.45
N LEU A 181 2.75 -9.77 10.85
CA LEU A 181 1.50 -9.27 11.39
C LEU A 181 1.65 -9.09 12.91
N GLN A 182 2.00 -7.90 13.34
CA GLN A 182 2.34 -7.59 14.74
C GLN A 182 1.17 -7.81 15.72
N GLY A 183 -0.07 -7.64 15.23
CA GLY A 183 -1.28 -7.77 16.00
C GLY A 183 -2.30 -6.71 15.61
N PHE A 184 -3.39 -6.63 16.36
CA PHE A 184 -4.47 -5.68 16.09
C PHE A 184 -4.99 -5.00 17.34
N MET A 185 -5.77 -3.93 17.12
CA MET A 185 -6.49 -3.20 18.17
C MET A 185 -7.88 -2.78 17.67
N PRO A 186 -8.97 -3.06 18.42
CA PRO A 186 -10.27 -2.46 18.14
C PRO A 186 -10.22 -0.94 18.37
N SER A 187 -10.71 -0.15 17.42
CA SER A 187 -10.77 1.31 17.57
C SER A 187 -11.61 1.74 18.78
N SER A 188 -12.72 1.04 19.02
CA SER A 188 -13.58 1.29 20.18
C SER A 188 -12.83 1.21 21.49
N TYR A 189 -11.92 0.25 21.64
CA TYR A 189 -11.08 0.15 22.85
C TYR A 189 -9.99 1.25 22.86
N ALA A 190 -9.30 1.45 21.74
CA ALA A 190 -8.24 2.46 21.65
C ALA A 190 -8.75 3.86 22.03
N PHE A 191 -9.96 4.22 21.62
CA PHE A 191 -10.56 5.52 21.90
C PHE A 191 -10.91 5.74 23.38
N THR A 192 -10.94 4.71 24.21
CA THR A 192 -11.09 4.84 25.67
C THR A 192 -9.77 5.13 26.40
N ARG A 193 -8.63 4.94 25.71
CA ARG A 193 -7.28 5.04 26.30
C ARG A 193 -6.67 6.41 26.06
N ASN A 194 -7.01 7.38 26.93
CA ASN A 194 -6.48 8.74 26.85
C ASN A 194 -4.96 8.81 27.00
N ASP A 195 -4.33 7.83 27.65
CA ASP A 195 -2.88 7.72 27.81
C ASP A 195 -2.16 7.42 26.48
N TRP A 196 -2.85 6.90 25.48
CA TRP A 196 -2.33 6.68 24.12
C TRP A 196 -2.55 7.86 23.18
N PHE A 197 -3.34 8.83 23.60
CA PHE A 197 -3.69 9.97 22.76
C PHE A 197 -2.57 11.00 22.71
N HIS A 198 -2.12 11.33 21.52
CA HIS A 198 -1.15 12.38 21.27
C HIS A 198 -1.75 13.44 20.34
N ASP A 199 -1.81 14.66 20.84
CA ASP A 199 -2.14 15.85 20.05
C ASP A 199 -0.84 16.59 19.73
N ASN A 200 -0.33 16.43 18.52
CA ASN A 200 0.87 17.11 18.08
C ASN A 200 0.57 18.59 17.79
N ASN A 201 0.37 19.39 18.87
CA ASN A 201 0.32 20.86 18.88
C ASN A 201 -0.50 21.48 17.74
N GLY A 202 -1.79 21.12 17.65
CA GLY A 202 -2.72 21.74 16.69
C GLY A 202 -2.52 21.35 15.23
N THR A 203 -1.69 20.35 14.94
CA THR A 203 -1.65 19.74 13.63
C THR A 203 -2.79 18.72 13.48
N THR A 204 -3.25 18.47 12.26
CA THR A 204 -4.31 17.51 11.93
C THR A 204 -3.99 16.04 12.30
N ASN A 205 -2.92 15.80 13.06
CA ASN A 205 -2.38 14.46 13.37
C ASN A 205 -2.70 14.01 14.80
N ARG A 206 -3.94 14.24 15.24
CA ARG A 206 -4.46 13.67 16.47
C ARG A 206 -4.62 12.18 16.32
N ALA A 207 -3.88 11.39 17.09
CA ALA A 207 -3.91 9.94 16.98
C ALA A 207 -3.63 9.27 18.33
N PHE A 208 -4.15 8.06 18.45
CA PHE A 208 -3.82 7.13 19.52
C PHE A 208 -2.64 6.28 19.05
N TRP A 209 -1.56 6.24 19.82
CA TRP A 209 -0.36 5.46 19.55
C TRP A 209 -0.31 4.28 20.48
N ILE A 210 -0.60 3.11 19.93
CA ILE A 210 -0.77 1.88 20.69
C ILE A 210 0.58 1.19 20.85
N PRO A 211 1.05 0.95 22.08
CA PRO A 211 2.27 0.17 22.31
C PRO A 211 2.15 -1.25 21.76
N ASN A 212 3.23 -1.77 21.14
CA ASN A 212 3.18 -3.08 20.49
C ASN A 212 2.82 -4.23 21.45
N HIS A 213 3.18 -4.12 22.75
CA HIS A 213 2.85 -5.13 23.75
C HIS A 213 1.37 -5.14 24.18
N GLU A 214 0.61 -4.11 23.80
CA GLU A 214 -0.83 -4.01 24.03
C GLU A 214 -1.65 -4.55 22.85
N LEU A 215 -0.99 -4.86 21.73
CA LEU A 215 -1.69 -5.40 20.57
C LEU A 215 -2.19 -6.82 20.87
N LYS A 216 -3.42 -7.09 20.45
CA LYS A 216 -4.01 -8.42 20.49
C LYS A 216 -3.43 -9.31 19.40
N PRO A 217 -3.29 -10.61 19.66
CA PRO A 217 -2.85 -11.57 18.65
C PRO A 217 -3.79 -11.60 17.45
N ILE A 218 -3.23 -11.62 16.24
CA ILE A 218 -4.04 -11.62 15.00
C ILE A 218 -4.97 -12.84 14.88
N SER A 219 -4.64 -13.94 15.55
CA SER A 219 -5.46 -15.15 15.60
C SER A 219 -6.86 -14.90 16.18
N GLU A 220 -7.01 -13.94 17.09
CA GLU A 220 -8.33 -13.58 17.64
C GLU A 220 -9.28 -12.99 16.59
N LEU A 221 -8.77 -12.43 15.48
CA LEU A 221 -9.60 -11.96 14.36
C LEU A 221 -10.16 -13.09 13.50
N MET A 222 -9.61 -14.30 13.60
CA MET A 222 -10.07 -15.46 12.84
C MET A 222 -11.31 -16.11 13.46
N GLU A 223 -11.61 -15.78 14.71
CA GLU A 223 -12.71 -16.37 15.48
C GLU A 223 -13.96 -15.49 15.51
N THR A 224 -13.89 -14.28 14.94
CA THR A 224 -14.99 -13.30 14.87
C THR A 224 -15.64 -13.28 13.49
#